data_bc9bb02a8658db32fcace1ef8a13c75f
#
_entry.id   bc9bb02a8658db32fcace1ef8a13c75f
#
_cell.length_a   1.000
_cell.length_b   1.000
_cell.length_c   1.000
_cell.angle_alpha   90.00
_cell.angle_beta   90.00
_cell.angle_gamma   90.00
#
_symmetry.space_group_name_H-M   'P 1'
#
loop_
_entity.id
_entity.type
_entity.pdbx_description
1 polymer ?
#
loop_
_entity_poly.entity_id
_entity_poly.type
_entity_poly.pdbx_seq_one_letter_code
_entity_poly.pdbx_strand_id
1 'polypeptide(L)'
;MNDPAARTVRFLLTGALCAAIHCAPGANRTAAAPPAVGSLLFVPSDVYNAEGQVNPPTSEAKAAAETAFEQARKAVAKGETSVALQHACRAVSLNRDHAEARRLLGYQQVGEHWAGGYARHMLETGHAWHREFGWIKAADVAQYEQGLRPWGKRWIDAAEDAERHALITRGWKVRTDHVEVTTNVDRAAGVELAVRLESLYQLWLQLFGELALPPAELQARLDGKQATGFHRKPFRVIYYRNRDEYNAALRQRQPKIDMTLGIYFDAQRESHFFAGDEQNPGTVAHEAVHQFFYESAPRPTRHLALDANVWATEGAACYFESLVEHLDAAAHPYSIGRPDAGRIPAARHRRVVDNFYVPLAELSGLGMTDLQQRTDIAPLYSQSAGLASFFMDYDGGKYRPAFRELLALIYAGRDSADKLADLAGRDYDELDREYLKFMQSLPATGVLATDPPPAATAANP
;
A
#
# COMPACT_ATOMS: atom_id res chain seq x y z
N MET A 1 -24.06 23.65 -21.08
CA MET A 1 -23.77 24.33 -19.80
C MET A 1 -23.44 23.23 -18.82
N ASN A 2 -22.16 23.04 -18.52
CA ASN A 2 -21.68 21.96 -17.66
C ASN A 2 -21.82 22.39 -16.21
N ASP A 3 -22.63 21.67 -15.47
CA ASP A 3 -22.81 21.84 -14.03
C ASP A 3 -21.55 21.37 -13.28
N PRO A 4 -20.82 22.23 -12.56
CA PRO A 4 -19.65 21.84 -11.79
C PRO A 4 -19.98 21.04 -10.52
N ALA A 5 -21.26 20.94 -10.13
CA ALA A 5 -21.70 20.24 -8.89
C ALA A 5 -21.65 18.70 -9.01
N ALA A 6 -21.70 18.13 -10.21
CA ALA A 6 -21.68 16.68 -10.42
C ALA A 6 -20.30 16.01 -10.22
N ARG A 7 -19.22 16.79 -10.00
CA ARG A 7 -17.84 16.27 -9.94
C ARG A 7 -17.34 15.89 -8.53
N THR A 8 -18.10 16.18 -7.49
CA THR A 8 -17.59 16.12 -6.10
C THR A 8 -18.05 14.86 -5.32
N VAL A 9 -18.85 13.98 -5.91
CA VAL A 9 -19.56 12.91 -5.17
C VAL A 9 -18.74 11.61 -4.99
N ARG A 10 -17.49 11.54 -5.46
CA ARG A 10 -16.82 10.24 -5.68
C ARG A 10 -16.07 9.57 -4.54
N PHE A 11 -15.83 10.21 -3.44
CA PHE A 11 -14.96 9.66 -2.39
C PHE A 11 -15.56 9.70 -0.98
N LEU A 12 -16.85 9.44 -0.84
CA LEU A 12 -17.55 9.59 0.42
C LEU A 12 -17.35 8.43 1.42
N LEU A 13 -16.74 7.32 1.03
CA LEU A 13 -16.81 6.10 1.84
C LEU A 13 -15.50 5.52 2.33
N THR A 14 -14.38 5.82 1.71
CA THR A 14 -13.11 5.20 2.06
C THR A 14 -12.62 5.52 3.48
N GLY A 15 -12.98 6.66 4.01
CA GLY A 15 -12.50 7.08 5.32
C GLY A 15 -13.38 6.78 6.53
N ALA A 16 -14.69 6.58 6.35
CA ALA A 16 -15.61 6.48 7.49
C ALA A 16 -15.53 5.14 8.25
N LEU A 17 -15.00 4.10 7.64
CA LEU A 17 -15.00 2.74 8.20
C LEU A 17 -13.66 2.28 8.78
N CYS A 18 -12.58 3.03 8.59
CA CYS A 18 -11.29 2.67 9.15
C CYS A 18 -11.14 2.96 10.67
N ALA A 19 -12.14 3.56 11.30
CA ALA A 19 -12.03 4.14 12.65
C ALA A 19 -12.04 3.15 13.82
N ALA A 20 -11.96 1.83 13.64
CA ALA A 20 -12.10 0.95 14.80
C ALA A 20 -11.34 -0.37 14.73
N ILE A 21 -10.04 -0.29 14.65
CA ILE A 21 -9.22 -1.41 15.13
C ILE A 21 -8.20 -0.83 16.11
N HIS A 22 -8.61 -0.70 17.38
CA HIS A 22 -7.66 -0.55 18.47
C HIS A 22 -6.98 -1.90 18.68
N CYS A 23 -5.72 -2.01 18.30
CA CYS A 23 -4.86 -3.06 18.80
C CYS A 23 -4.56 -2.75 20.28
N ALA A 24 -5.16 -3.48 21.19
CA ALA A 24 -4.74 -3.48 22.59
C ALA A 24 -3.32 -4.05 22.70
N PRO A 25 -2.41 -3.42 23.47
CA PRO A 25 -1.10 -4.00 23.73
C PRO A 25 -1.25 -5.11 24.79
N GLY A 26 -0.83 -6.31 24.44
CA GLY A 26 -0.57 -7.37 25.39
C GLY A 26 -1.51 -8.56 25.36
N ALA A 27 -1.20 -9.55 24.55
CA ALA A 27 -1.65 -10.92 24.75
C ALA A 27 -0.54 -11.91 24.38
N ASN A 28 -0.33 -12.84 25.28
CA ASN A 28 0.64 -13.93 25.32
C ASN A 28 0.98 -14.57 23.97
N ARG A 29 2.28 -14.73 23.76
CA ARG A 29 2.87 -15.56 22.70
C ARG A 29 2.44 -17.02 22.88
N THR A 30 1.55 -17.50 22.04
CA THR A 30 1.35 -18.92 21.80
C THR A 30 1.77 -19.25 20.37
N ALA A 31 2.34 -20.45 20.21
CA ALA A 31 3.00 -21.03 19.05
C ALA A 31 2.54 -20.52 17.68
N ALA A 32 3.52 -20.21 16.85
CA ALA A 32 3.34 -19.77 15.47
C ALA A 32 2.47 -20.73 14.67
N ALA A 33 1.33 -20.24 14.18
CA ALA A 33 0.58 -20.90 13.12
C ALA A 33 1.43 -20.95 11.84
N PRO A 34 1.28 -21.98 10.98
CA PRO A 34 2.02 -22.08 9.74
C PRO A 34 1.75 -20.86 8.85
N PRO A 35 2.75 -20.40 8.07
CA PRO A 35 2.61 -19.20 7.27
C PRO A 35 1.51 -19.40 6.22
N ALA A 36 0.41 -18.69 6.41
CA ALA A 36 -0.52 -18.45 5.32
C ALA A 36 0.17 -17.49 4.35
N VAL A 37 0.29 -17.93 3.13
CA VAL A 37 0.75 -17.17 1.96
C VAL A 37 1.97 -16.26 2.15
N GLY A 38 3.03 -16.67 1.56
CA GLY A 38 4.35 -16.06 1.37
C GLY A 38 4.72 -14.81 2.15
N SER A 39 5.75 -14.96 2.98
CA SER A 39 6.46 -13.79 3.54
C SER A 39 6.87 -12.86 2.42
N LEU A 40 6.35 -11.64 2.41
CA LEU A 40 6.78 -10.61 1.49
C LEU A 40 8.10 -10.02 1.95
N LEU A 41 8.98 -9.78 1.01
CA LEU A 41 10.31 -9.27 1.24
C LEU A 41 10.37 -7.81 0.86
N PHE A 42 10.67 -6.96 1.80
CA PHE A 42 11.07 -5.61 1.50
C PHE A 42 12.57 -5.59 1.20
N VAL A 43 12.92 -5.14 0.00
CA VAL A 43 14.29 -4.88 -0.41
C VAL A 43 14.41 -3.40 -0.72
N PRO A 44 14.75 -2.57 0.26
CA PRO A 44 14.87 -1.15 0.05
C PRO A 44 16.06 -0.81 -0.86
N SER A 45 16.04 0.40 -1.41
CA SER A 45 17.29 1.09 -1.72
C SER A 45 18.16 1.09 -0.46
N ASP A 46 19.44 0.74 -0.59
CA ASP A 46 20.36 0.73 0.56
C ASP A 46 20.49 2.12 1.22
N VAL A 47 20.06 3.15 0.50
CA VAL A 47 20.12 4.54 0.94
C VAL A 47 19.12 4.84 2.05
N TYR A 48 17.90 4.26 2.00
CA TYR A 48 16.87 4.53 3.00
C TYR A 48 16.98 3.67 4.25
N ASN A 49 17.79 2.62 4.20
CA ASN A 49 17.95 1.64 5.27
C ASN A 49 19.43 1.53 5.69
N ALA A 50 19.94 2.56 6.35
CA ALA A 50 21.33 2.64 6.80
C ALA A 50 21.64 1.78 8.05
N GLU A 51 20.79 0.81 8.42
CA GLU A 51 21.00 -0.01 9.60
C GLU A 51 21.61 -1.37 9.25
N GLY A 52 22.80 -1.57 9.80
CA GLY A 52 23.43 -2.86 10.03
C GLY A 52 24.56 -3.23 9.06
N GLN A 53 25.73 -3.49 9.61
CA GLN A 53 26.75 -4.31 8.97
C GLN A 53 26.14 -5.69 8.72
N VAL A 54 25.70 -5.91 7.48
CA VAL A 54 25.26 -7.23 7.05
C VAL A 54 26.51 -8.07 6.84
N ASN A 55 26.64 -9.19 7.55
CA ASN A 55 27.68 -10.15 7.30
C ASN A 55 27.69 -10.56 5.83
N PRO A 56 28.87 -10.74 5.21
CA PRO A 56 28.94 -11.21 3.82
C PRO A 56 28.20 -12.56 3.69
N PRO A 57 27.46 -12.78 2.59
CA PRO A 57 26.69 -14.01 2.42
C PRO A 57 27.61 -15.22 2.29
N THR A 58 27.21 -16.33 2.93
CA THR A 58 27.91 -17.62 2.80
C THR A 58 27.84 -18.14 1.34
N SER A 59 28.67 -19.13 1.02
CA SER A 59 28.63 -19.78 -0.31
C SER A 59 27.27 -20.42 -0.58
N GLU A 60 26.64 -21.02 0.42
CA GLU A 60 25.30 -21.61 0.30
C GLU A 60 24.25 -20.54 0.07
N ALA A 61 24.32 -19.39 0.77
CA ALA A 61 23.40 -18.27 0.57
C ALA A 61 23.52 -17.69 -0.85
N LYS A 62 24.75 -17.57 -1.38
CA LYS A 62 24.97 -17.15 -2.78
C LYS A 62 24.36 -18.13 -3.77
N ALA A 63 24.57 -19.43 -3.60
CA ALA A 63 23.98 -20.45 -4.47
C ALA A 63 22.44 -20.47 -4.42
N ALA A 64 21.88 -20.28 -3.23
CA ALA A 64 20.44 -20.14 -3.06
C ALA A 64 19.88 -18.85 -3.70
N ALA A 65 20.65 -17.75 -3.67
CA ALA A 65 20.30 -16.51 -4.35
C ALA A 65 20.24 -16.68 -5.87
N GLU A 66 21.24 -17.36 -6.47
CA GLU A 66 21.22 -17.69 -7.89
C GLU A 66 20.02 -18.54 -8.25
N THR A 67 19.70 -19.56 -7.44
CA THR A 67 18.51 -20.40 -7.66
C THR A 67 17.23 -19.58 -7.64
N ALA A 68 17.08 -18.66 -6.69
CA ALA A 68 15.94 -17.76 -6.62
C ALA A 68 15.88 -16.82 -7.84
N PHE A 69 17.03 -16.31 -8.29
CA PHE A 69 17.07 -15.43 -9.44
C PHE A 69 16.76 -16.15 -10.76
N GLU A 70 17.15 -17.41 -10.92
CA GLU A 70 16.73 -18.23 -12.06
C GLU A 70 15.20 -18.42 -12.11
N GLN A 71 14.52 -18.51 -10.95
CA GLN A 71 13.05 -18.50 -10.93
C GLN A 71 12.50 -17.13 -11.36
N ALA A 72 13.13 -16.02 -10.96
CA ALA A 72 12.76 -14.68 -11.42
C ALA A 72 12.85 -14.56 -12.94
N ARG A 73 13.93 -15.04 -13.56
CA ARG A 73 14.11 -15.07 -15.03
C ARG A 73 13.00 -15.86 -15.73
N LYS A 74 12.66 -17.04 -15.20
CA LYS A 74 11.57 -17.88 -15.75
C LYS A 74 10.22 -17.16 -15.64
N ALA A 75 9.95 -16.47 -14.55
CA ALA A 75 8.72 -15.69 -14.37
C ALA A 75 8.66 -14.51 -15.35
N VAL A 76 9.77 -13.78 -15.57
CA VAL A 76 9.84 -12.71 -16.59
C VAL A 76 9.50 -13.27 -17.98
N ALA A 77 10.08 -14.40 -18.36
CA ALA A 77 9.83 -15.03 -19.66
C ALA A 77 8.36 -15.43 -19.86
N LYS A 78 7.61 -15.68 -18.76
CA LYS A 78 6.18 -15.98 -18.79
C LYS A 78 5.30 -14.72 -18.66
N GLY A 79 5.88 -13.55 -18.42
CA GLY A 79 5.14 -12.31 -18.15
C GLY A 79 4.53 -12.23 -16.75
N GLU A 80 4.97 -13.07 -15.82
CA GLU A 80 4.50 -13.15 -14.43
C GLU A 80 5.26 -12.12 -13.57
N THR A 81 4.94 -10.82 -13.73
CA THR A 81 5.69 -9.69 -13.15
C THR A 81 5.81 -9.80 -11.63
N SER A 82 4.71 -9.98 -10.92
CA SER A 82 4.72 -10.05 -9.45
C SER A 82 5.56 -11.23 -8.95
N VAL A 83 5.47 -12.39 -9.61
CA VAL A 83 6.26 -13.58 -9.25
C VAL A 83 7.75 -13.33 -9.49
N ALA A 84 8.10 -12.67 -10.60
CA ALA A 84 9.48 -12.30 -10.90
C ALA A 84 10.07 -11.38 -9.82
N LEU A 85 9.31 -10.35 -9.38
CA LEU A 85 9.73 -9.44 -8.33
C LEU A 85 9.89 -10.14 -6.98
N GLN A 86 8.98 -11.06 -6.60
CA GLN A 86 9.11 -11.86 -5.38
C GLN A 86 10.40 -12.68 -5.37
N HIS A 87 10.71 -13.36 -6.46
CA HIS A 87 11.93 -14.14 -6.59
C HIS A 87 13.19 -13.26 -6.61
N ALA A 88 13.15 -12.08 -7.24
CA ALA A 88 14.25 -11.13 -7.19
C ALA A 88 14.48 -10.59 -5.77
N CYS A 89 13.42 -10.26 -5.02
CA CYS A 89 13.51 -9.90 -3.62
C CYS A 89 14.13 -11.03 -2.78
N ARG A 90 13.73 -12.27 -3.05
CA ARG A 90 14.33 -13.45 -2.39
C ARG A 90 15.82 -13.57 -2.69
N ALA A 91 16.24 -13.38 -3.93
CA ALA A 91 17.65 -13.42 -4.29
C ALA A 91 18.48 -12.36 -3.55
N VAL A 92 17.98 -11.11 -3.48
CA VAL A 92 18.65 -10.02 -2.77
C VAL A 92 18.67 -10.24 -1.25
N SER A 93 17.62 -10.83 -0.67
CA SER A 93 17.60 -11.17 0.77
C SER A 93 18.66 -12.21 1.16
N LEU A 94 19.02 -13.10 0.24
CA LEU A 94 20.04 -14.12 0.41
C LEU A 94 21.44 -13.60 0.06
N ASN A 95 21.53 -12.70 -0.90
CA ASN A 95 22.77 -12.04 -1.33
C ASN A 95 22.47 -10.59 -1.66
N ARG A 96 22.71 -9.69 -0.71
CA ARG A 96 22.44 -8.24 -0.82
C ARG A 96 23.02 -7.63 -2.11
N ASP A 97 24.19 -8.10 -2.54
CA ASP A 97 24.91 -7.56 -3.70
C ASP A 97 24.65 -8.35 -4.99
N HIS A 98 23.56 -9.10 -5.06
CA HIS A 98 23.17 -9.80 -6.27
C HIS A 98 22.75 -8.79 -7.36
N ALA A 99 23.70 -8.39 -8.18
CA ALA A 99 23.57 -7.26 -9.09
C ALA A 99 22.41 -7.39 -10.09
N GLU A 100 22.19 -8.59 -10.64
CA GLU A 100 21.10 -8.80 -11.63
C GLU A 100 19.72 -8.74 -10.98
N ALA A 101 19.56 -9.28 -9.77
CA ALA A 101 18.31 -9.18 -9.03
C ALA A 101 18.03 -7.72 -8.61
N ARG A 102 19.06 -6.99 -8.18
CA ARG A 102 18.96 -5.54 -7.90
C ARG A 102 18.53 -4.75 -9.14
N ARG A 103 19.11 -5.03 -10.31
CA ARG A 103 18.68 -4.40 -11.57
C ARG A 103 17.25 -4.73 -11.94
N LEU A 104 16.84 -5.99 -11.77
CA LEU A 104 15.46 -6.40 -12.03
C LEU A 104 14.47 -5.64 -11.13
N LEU A 105 14.82 -5.39 -9.87
CA LEU A 105 14.03 -4.57 -8.94
C LEU A 105 14.08 -3.07 -9.27
N GLY A 106 14.93 -2.64 -10.22
CA GLY A 106 15.03 -1.25 -10.66
C GLY A 106 16.16 -0.45 -10.00
N TYR A 107 17.03 -1.10 -9.22
CA TYR A 107 18.17 -0.45 -8.59
C TYR A 107 19.39 -0.44 -9.48
N GLN A 108 20.22 0.60 -9.33
CA GLN A 108 21.54 0.75 -9.92
C GLN A 108 22.56 1.03 -8.84
N GLN A 109 23.77 0.57 -9.06
CA GLN A 109 24.86 0.79 -8.10
C GLN A 109 25.46 2.20 -8.29
N VAL A 110 25.57 2.95 -7.19
CA VAL A 110 26.21 4.26 -7.11
C VAL A 110 27.17 4.25 -5.92
N GLY A 111 28.46 4.15 -6.18
CA GLY A 111 29.45 3.91 -5.12
C GLY A 111 29.16 2.59 -4.41
N GLU A 112 28.96 2.65 -3.11
CA GLU A 112 28.63 1.49 -2.26
C GLU A 112 27.12 1.22 -2.12
N HIS A 113 26.26 2.04 -2.78
CA HIS A 113 24.81 1.98 -2.61
C HIS A 113 24.09 1.40 -3.83
N TRP A 114 23.07 0.61 -3.58
CA TRP A 114 22.07 0.25 -4.56
C TRP A 114 20.89 1.24 -4.45
N ALA A 115 20.69 2.06 -5.46
CA ALA A 115 19.75 3.17 -5.45
C ALA A 115 18.73 3.09 -6.59
N GLY A 116 17.50 3.48 -6.31
CA GLY A 116 16.46 3.72 -7.31
C GLY A 116 16.73 5.01 -8.11
N GLY A 117 15.84 5.35 -9.03
CA GLY A 117 16.11 6.43 -9.98
C GLY A 117 16.28 7.80 -9.34
N TYR A 118 15.44 8.16 -8.36
CA TYR A 118 15.54 9.44 -7.66
C TYR A 118 16.69 9.45 -6.64
N ALA A 119 16.84 8.39 -5.87
CA ALA A 119 17.94 8.26 -4.92
C ALA A 119 19.29 8.34 -5.63
N ARG A 120 19.44 7.68 -6.79
CA ARG A 120 20.63 7.79 -7.63
C ARG A 120 20.94 9.25 -8.01
N HIS A 121 19.94 9.96 -8.54
CA HIS A 121 20.10 11.37 -8.90
C HIS A 121 20.56 12.22 -7.73
N MET A 122 20.02 12.00 -6.53
CA MET A 122 20.41 12.74 -5.34
C MET A 122 21.85 12.44 -4.92
N LEU A 123 22.27 11.18 -4.94
CA LEU A 123 23.67 10.80 -4.66
C LEU A 123 24.65 11.42 -5.68
N GLU A 124 24.33 11.31 -6.97
CA GLU A 124 25.14 11.88 -8.06
C GLU A 124 25.26 13.42 -7.98
N THR A 125 24.26 14.08 -7.38
CA THR A 125 24.26 15.54 -7.17
C THR A 125 24.81 15.99 -5.80
N GLY A 126 25.49 15.08 -5.07
CA GLY A 126 26.19 15.41 -3.83
C GLY A 126 25.27 15.53 -2.61
N HIS A 127 24.12 14.86 -2.62
CA HIS A 127 23.25 14.74 -1.46
C HIS A 127 23.50 13.43 -0.71
N ALA A 128 23.16 13.43 0.58
CA ALA A 128 23.11 12.25 1.42
C ALA A 128 21.70 12.11 2.01
N TRP A 129 21.29 10.87 2.20
CA TRP A 129 20.05 10.61 2.94
C TRP A 129 20.33 10.60 4.44
N HIS A 130 19.54 11.36 5.18
CA HIS A 130 19.57 11.37 6.64
C HIS A 130 18.24 10.86 7.19
N ARG A 131 18.28 9.99 8.18
CA ARG A 131 17.08 9.33 8.75
C ARG A 131 16.04 10.29 9.34
N GLU A 132 16.44 11.50 9.74
CA GLU A 132 15.52 12.51 10.30
C GLU A 132 15.24 13.65 9.31
N PHE A 133 16.14 13.89 8.34
CA PHE A 133 16.04 15.05 7.47
C PHE A 133 15.75 14.70 6.01
N GLY A 134 15.77 13.41 5.66
CA GLY A 134 15.67 12.99 4.27
C GLY A 134 16.89 13.44 3.47
N TRP A 135 16.70 13.80 2.20
CA TRP A 135 17.80 14.26 1.35
C TRP A 135 18.27 15.65 1.76
N ILE A 136 19.55 15.75 2.10
CA ILE A 136 20.27 16.99 2.38
C ILE A 136 21.60 16.97 1.64
N LYS A 137 22.21 18.12 1.40
CA LYS A 137 23.57 18.15 0.83
C LYS A 137 24.53 17.45 1.77
N ALA A 138 25.39 16.59 1.25
CA ALA A 138 26.35 15.85 2.06
C ALA A 138 27.28 16.79 2.87
N ALA A 139 27.61 17.95 2.30
CA ALA A 139 28.42 18.97 2.98
C ALA A 139 27.71 19.67 4.15
N ASP A 140 26.38 19.58 4.22
CA ASP A 140 25.57 20.30 5.21
C ASP A 140 25.18 19.39 6.42
N VAL A 141 25.53 18.10 6.40
CA VAL A 141 25.14 17.12 7.44
C VAL A 141 25.51 17.60 8.84
N ALA A 142 26.77 18.03 9.03
CA ALA A 142 27.26 18.48 10.34
C ALA A 142 26.47 19.68 10.90
N GLN A 143 26.01 20.61 10.05
CA GLN A 143 25.18 21.74 10.45
C GLN A 143 23.78 21.28 10.87
N TYR A 144 23.20 20.34 10.13
CA TYR A 144 21.91 19.75 10.49
C TYR A 144 21.95 19.03 11.84
N GLU A 145 23.01 18.29 12.13
CA GLU A 145 23.23 17.60 13.40
C GLU A 145 23.45 18.58 14.56
N GLN A 146 23.98 19.80 14.29
CA GLN A 146 24.08 20.89 15.24
C GLN A 146 22.77 21.67 15.46
N GLY A 147 21.68 21.23 14.86
CA GLY A 147 20.37 21.88 14.97
C GLY A 147 20.14 23.05 14.01
N LEU A 148 21.07 23.26 13.05
CA LEU A 148 20.93 24.33 12.06
C LEU A 148 20.22 23.89 10.80
N ARG A 149 19.54 24.81 10.13
CA ARG A 149 18.79 24.60 8.89
C ARG A 149 19.12 25.68 7.87
N PRO A 150 19.30 25.35 6.58
CA PRO A 150 19.60 26.36 5.56
C PRO A 150 18.33 27.16 5.22
N TRP A 151 18.46 28.49 5.20
CA TRP A 151 17.42 29.41 4.77
C TRP A 151 17.97 30.47 3.83
N GLY A 152 17.81 30.25 2.54
CA GLY A 152 18.46 31.08 1.53
C GLY A 152 20.00 30.98 1.63
N LYS A 153 20.64 32.10 1.99
CA LYS A 153 22.12 32.18 2.16
C LYS A 153 22.56 32.09 3.64
N ARG A 154 21.66 31.91 4.57
CA ARG A 154 21.96 31.87 6.01
C ARG A 154 21.53 30.54 6.62
N TRP A 155 22.06 30.29 7.81
CA TRP A 155 21.60 29.20 8.68
C TRP A 155 20.67 29.78 9.75
N ILE A 156 19.59 29.06 10.04
CA ILE A 156 18.61 29.35 11.09
C ILE A 156 18.58 28.15 12.04
N ASP A 157 18.07 28.34 13.25
CA ASP A 157 17.87 27.23 14.17
C ASP A 157 16.63 26.40 13.81
N ALA A 158 16.48 25.24 14.44
CA ALA A 158 15.40 24.32 14.19
C ALA A 158 14.02 24.88 14.59
N ALA A 159 13.95 25.78 15.60
CA ALA A 159 12.70 26.38 16.03
C ALA A 159 12.20 27.41 15.01
N GLU A 160 13.10 28.27 14.50
CA GLU A 160 12.76 29.22 13.41
C GLU A 160 12.34 28.44 12.14
N ASP A 161 13.00 27.31 11.82
CA ASP A 161 12.62 26.48 10.69
C ASP A 161 11.20 25.88 10.88
N ALA A 162 10.89 25.40 12.08
CA ALA A 162 9.57 24.85 12.41
C ALA A 162 8.46 25.91 12.28
N GLU A 163 8.68 27.12 12.77
CA GLU A 163 7.73 28.24 12.62
C GLU A 163 7.44 28.54 11.14
N ARG A 164 8.46 28.49 10.28
CA ARG A 164 8.32 28.75 8.85
C ARG A 164 7.52 27.70 8.12
N HIS A 165 7.58 26.46 8.59
CA HIS A 165 6.88 25.31 8.04
C HIS A 165 5.57 24.95 8.77
N ALA A 166 5.14 25.82 9.71
CA ALA A 166 3.94 25.60 10.53
C ALA A 166 2.65 25.47 9.72
N LEU A 167 2.55 26.13 8.57
CA LEU A 167 1.41 26.00 7.66
C LEU A 167 1.66 24.92 6.64
N ILE A 168 0.70 24.01 6.44
CA ILE A 168 0.81 22.89 5.48
C ILE A 168 1.16 23.36 4.05
N THR A 169 0.70 24.52 3.63
CA THR A 169 1.05 25.12 2.33
C THR A 169 2.53 25.46 2.18
N ARG A 170 3.25 25.55 3.28
CA ARG A 170 4.70 25.77 3.37
C ARG A 170 5.41 24.60 4.06
N GLY A 171 4.74 23.48 4.27
CA GLY A 171 5.27 22.29 4.93
C GLY A 171 6.57 21.78 4.31
N TRP A 172 7.34 21.04 5.11
CA TRP A 172 8.52 20.35 4.60
C TRP A 172 8.13 19.36 3.52
N LYS A 173 9.00 19.22 2.53
CA LYS A 173 8.87 18.20 1.49
C LYS A 173 9.93 17.14 1.66
N VAL A 174 9.50 15.91 1.80
CA VAL A 174 10.37 14.74 1.84
C VAL A 174 10.03 13.84 0.66
N ARG A 175 11.05 13.39 -0.07
CA ARG A 175 10.85 12.57 -1.24
C ARG A 175 11.74 11.32 -1.21
N THR A 176 11.15 10.18 -1.54
CA THR A 176 11.84 8.91 -1.84
C THR A 176 11.81 8.65 -3.35
N ASP A 177 12.07 7.43 -3.78
CA ASP A 177 12.03 7.10 -5.22
C ASP A 177 10.64 7.27 -5.83
N HIS A 178 9.59 6.91 -5.08
CA HIS A 178 8.21 6.90 -5.59
C HIS A 178 7.25 7.80 -4.83
N VAL A 179 7.59 8.28 -3.64
CA VAL A 179 6.68 9.03 -2.75
C VAL A 179 7.22 10.44 -2.47
N GLU A 180 6.33 11.43 -2.44
CA GLU A 180 6.62 12.79 -1.96
C GLU A 180 5.61 13.17 -0.88
N VAL A 181 6.09 13.35 0.35
CA VAL A 181 5.30 13.78 1.50
C VAL A 181 5.50 15.27 1.73
N THR A 182 4.41 16.03 1.77
CA THR A 182 4.39 17.40 2.30
C THR A 182 3.79 17.38 3.69
N THR A 183 4.49 17.89 4.69
CA THR A 183 4.04 17.85 6.09
C THR A 183 4.35 19.12 6.86
N ASN A 184 3.52 19.43 7.84
CA ASN A 184 3.77 20.44 8.87
C ASN A 184 3.78 19.83 10.29
N VAL A 185 3.92 18.51 10.41
CA VAL A 185 4.15 17.82 11.68
C VAL A 185 5.55 18.18 12.19
N ASP A 186 6.54 17.54 11.62
CA ASP A 186 7.96 17.82 11.63
C ASP A 186 8.64 17.05 10.46
N ARG A 187 9.91 17.32 10.26
CA ARG A 187 10.62 16.74 9.11
C ARG A 187 10.88 15.24 9.28
N ALA A 188 11.15 14.79 10.50
CA ALA A 188 11.41 13.37 10.79
C ALA A 188 10.14 12.52 10.58
N ALA A 189 8.98 13.00 11.04
CA ALA A 189 7.69 12.35 10.78
C ALA A 189 7.39 12.26 9.27
N GLY A 190 7.76 13.29 8.50
CA GLY A 190 7.68 13.25 7.04
C GLY A 190 8.58 12.20 6.42
N VAL A 191 9.79 12.02 6.93
CA VAL A 191 10.74 10.99 6.49
C VAL A 191 10.21 9.60 6.80
N GLU A 192 9.74 9.39 8.03
CA GLU A 192 9.18 8.10 8.46
C GLU A 192 8.01 7.68 7.58
N LEU A 193 7.05 8.59 7.35
CA LEU A 193 5.90 8.30 6.49
C LEU A 193 6.33 8.03 5.04
N ALA A 194 7.27 8.80 4.49
CA ALA A 194 7.74 8.61 3.12
C ALA A 194 8.43 7.25 2.94
N VAL A 195 9.29 6.84 3.85
CA VAL A 195 9.96 5.53 3.82
C VAL A 195 8.95 4.39 3.98
N ARG A 196 7.99 4.54 4.88
CA ARG A 196 6.92 3.54 5.08
C ARG A 196 6.08 3.35 3.82
N LEU A 197 5.68 4.44 3.17
CA LEU A 197 4.90 4.37 1.93
C LEU A 197 5.73 3.83 0.75
N GLU A 198 7.03 4.13 0.70
CA GLU A 198 7.96 3.52 -0.26
C GLU A 198 8.02 2.00 -0.08
N SER A 199 8.11 1.53 1.18
CA SER A 199 8.08 0.10 1.51
C SER A 199 6.77 -0.54 1.07
N LEU A 200 5.65 0.10 1.39
CA LEU A 200 4.32 -0.37 1.02
C LEU A 200 4.14 -0.49 -0.49
N TYR A 201 4.65 0.48 -1.27
CA TYR A 201 4.59 0.43 -2.72
C TYR A 201 5.39 -0.76 -3.29
N GLN A 202 6.55 -1.05 -2.74
CA GLN A 202 7.35 -2.20 -3.18
C GLN A 202 6.68 -3.54 -2.82
N LEU A 203 6.01 -3.63 -1.67
CA LEU A 203 5.21 -4.79 -1.30
C LEU A 203 3.99 -4.93 -2.23
N TRP A 204 3.34 -3.82 -2.56
CA TRP A 204 2.24 -3.78 -3.53
C TRP A 204 2.67 -4.28 -4.92
N LEU A 205 3.85 -3.90 -5.40
CA LEU A 205 4.41 -4.39 -6.67
C LEU A 205 4.61 -5.91 -6.67
N GLN A 206 4.97 -6.52 -5.56
CA GLN A 206 5.11 -7.97 -5.45
C GLN A 206 3.77 -8.72 -5.53
N LEU A 207 2.66 -8.04 -5.32
CA LEU A 207 1.32 -8.63 -5.38
C LEU A 207 0.58 -8.24 -6.67
N PHE A 208 0.78 -7.01 -7.14
CA PHE A 208 0.02 -6.40 -8.24
C PHE A 208 0.93 -5.74 -9.30
N GLY A 209 2.16 -6.21 -9.44
CA GLY A 209 3.17 -5.62 -10.33
C GLY A 209 2.75 -5.57 -11.79
N GLU A 210 1.90 -6.49 -12.24
CA GLU A 210 1.35 -6.54 -13.60
C GLU A 210 0.60 -5.25 -13.98
N LEU A 211 0.01 -4.55 -13.00
CA LEU A 211 -0.70 -3.28 -13.25
C LEU A 211 0.27 -2.10 -13.48
N ALA A 212 1.48 -2.20 -12.95
CA ALA A 212 2.44 -1.10 -12.96
C ALA A 212 3.60 -1.30 -13.94
N LEU A 213 4.06 -2.54 -14.08
CA LEU A 213 5.28 -2.92 -14.78
C LEU A 213 4.95 -3.91 -15.91
N PRO A 214 4.92 -3.45 -17.17
CA PRO A 214 4.71 -4.36 -18.28
C PRO A 214 5.89 -5.37 -18.37
N PRO A 215 5.67 -6.61 -18.79
CA PRO A 215 6.72 -7.64 -18.91
C PRO A 215 7.92 -7.19 -19.75
N ALA A 216 7.71 -6.36 -20.77
CA ALA A 216 8.77 -5.81 -21.61
C ALA A 216 9.76 -4.92 -20.81
N GLU A 217 9.29 -4.23 -19.78
CA GLU A 217 10.14 -3.44 -18.89
C GLU A 217 11.05 -4.34 -18.05
N LEU A 218 10.51 -5.42 -17.48
CA LEU A 218 11.30 -6.38 -16.72
C LEU A 218 12.34 -7.07 -17.61
N GLN A 219 11.96 -7.42 -18.84
CA GLN A 219 12.90 -8.00 -19.81
C GLN A 219 14.03 -7.00 -20.15
N ALA A 220 13.70 -5.72 -20.36
CA ALA A 220 14.70 -4.68 -20.59
C ALA A 220 15.69 -4.55 -19.43
N ARG A 221 15.20 -4.64 -18.18
CA ARG A 221 16.05 -4.64 -16.98
C ARG A 221 16.98 -5.87 -16.90
N LEU A 222 16.48 -7.06 -17.27
CA LEU A 222 17.31 -8.27 -17.39
C LEU A 222 18.40 -8.12 -18.44
N ASP A 223 18.08 -7.50 -19.58
CA ASP A 223 19.03 -7.21 -20.66
C ASP A 223 20.05 -6.11 -20.30
N GLY A 224 20.02 -5.59 -19.08
CA GLY A 224 20.92 -4.53 -18.63
C GLY A 224 20.59 -3.15 -19.22
N LYS A 225 19.43 -3.00 -19.87
CA LYS A 225 18.97 -1.72 -20.38
C LYS A 225 18.43 -0.88 -19.20
N GLN A 226 18.70 0.41 -19.23
CA GLN A 226 18.07 1.30 -18.25
C GLN A 226 16.55 1.26 -18.40
N ALA A 227 15.87 1.20 -17.26
CA ALA A 227 14.43 1.36 -17.21
C ALA A 227 14.05 2.72 -17.82
N THR A 228 13.56 2.74 -19.04
CA THR A 228 13.30 3.97 -19.80
C THR A 228 11.97 4.62 -19.47
N GLY A 229 11.12 3.98 -18.67
CA GLY A 229 9.74 4.37 -18.43
C GLY A 229 9.44 4.93 -17.05
N PHE A 230 10.36 4.94 -16.11
CA PHE A 230 10.06 5.11 -14.69
C PHE A 230 10.28 6.52 -14.12
N HIS A 231 10.18 7.56 -14.91
CA HIS A 231 9.96 8.91 -14.37
C HIS A 231 8.46 9.16 -14.15
N ARG A 232 7.79 8.26 -13.44
CA ARG A 232 6.47 8.59 -12.94
C ARG A 232 6.60 9.73 -11.93
N LYS A 233 5.64 10.63 -11.96
CA LYS A 233 5.51 11.62 -10.89
C LYS A 233 5.39 10.85 -9.58
N PRO A 234 6.00 11.32 -8.49
CA PRO A 234 5.87 10.66 -7.20
C PRO A 234 4.40 10.67 -6.76
N PHE A 235 4.01 9.65 -6.00
CA PHE A 235 2.76 9.65 -5.26
C PHE A 235 2.78 10.78 -4.24
N ARG A 236 1.87 11.73 -4.38
CA ARG A 236 1.83 12.91 -3.51
C ARG A 236 1.00 12.63 -2.26
N VAL A 237 1.56 12.97 -1.13
CA VAL A 237 0.94 12.76 0.18
C VAL A 237 1.01 14.06 0.97
N ILE A 238 -0.11 14.45 1.57
CA ILE A 238 -0.22 15.59 2.47
C ILE A 238 -0.42 15.04 3.89
N TYR A 239 0.47 15.39 4.80
CA TYR A 239 0.47 14.90 6.16
C TYR A 239 0.33 16.05 7.15
N TYR A 240 -0.88 16.22 7.66
CA TYR A 240 -1.26 17.32 8.55
C TYR A 240 -0.79 17.06 9.98
N ARG A 241 -0.52 18.13 10.71
CA ARG A 241 -0.08 18.10 12.11
C ARG A 241 -1.06 17.36 13.02
N ASN A 242 -2.37 17.52 12.78
CA ASN A 242 -3.42 16.90 13.56
C ASN A 242 -4.73 16.79 12.77
N ARG A 243 -5.70 16.12 13.38
CA ARG A 243 -7.03 15.90 12.81
C ARG A 243 -7.80 17.19 12.51
N ASP A 244 -7.67 18.20 13.36
CA ASP A 244 -8.40 19.47 13.18
C ASP A 244 -7.93 20.21 11.92
N GLU A 245 -6.62 20.27 11.68
CA GLU A 245 -6.07 20.85 10.44
C GLU A 245 -6.51 20.03 9.20
N TYR A 246 -6.47 18.71 9.28
CA TYR A 246 -6.95 17.82 8.23
C TYR A 246 -8.43 18.10 7.91
N ASN A 247 -9.29 18.12 8.92
CA ASN A 247 -10.70 18.41 8.76
C ASN A 247 -10.94 19.80 8.18
N ALA A 248 -10.26 20.82 8.71
CA ALA A 248 -10.40 22.20 8.24
C ALA A 248 -9.98 22.37 6.78
N ALA A 249 -8.88 21.73 6.37
CA ALA A 249 -8.36 21.82 5.02
C ALA A 249 -9.24 21.12 3.98
N LEU A 250 -9.93 20.04 4.37
CA LEU A 250 -10.63 19.16 3.43
C LEU A 250 -12.16 19.31 3.45
N ARG A 251 -12.75 19.96 4.46
CA ARG A 251 -14.20 20.05 4.66
C ARG A 251 -14.97 20.60 3.43
N GLN A 252 -14.39 21.52 2.67
CA GLN A 252 -15.03 22.02 1.47
C GLN A 252 -15.11 20.98 0.34
N ARG A 253 -14.13 20.07 0.29
CA ARG A 253 -14.08 18.99 -0.73
C ARG A 253 -14.87 17.77 -0.27
N GLN A 254 -14.86 17.52 1.02
CA GLN A 254 -15.48 16.37 1.66
C GLN A 254 -16.23 16.83 2.93
N PRO A 255 -17.54 17.11 2.81
CA PRO A 255 -18.34 17.60 3.95
C PRO A 255 -18.33 16.68 5.18
N LYS A 256 -18.20 15.36 4.98
CA LYS A 256 -18.13 14.34 6.03
C LYS A 256 -16.70 13.92 6.38
N ILE A 257 -15.71 14.81 6.18
CA ILE A 257 -14.29 14.49 6.39
C ILE A 257 -13.97 14.07 7.82
N ASP A 258 -14.72 14.57 8.79
CA ASP A 258 -14.61 14.22 10.20
C ASP A 258 -14.90 12.74 10.51
N MET A 259 -15.52 12.02 9.59
CA MET A 259 -15.74 10.57 9.68
C MET A 259 -14.55 9.77 9.10
N THR A 260 -13.54 10.42 8.53
CA THR A 260 -12.42 9.75 7.86
C THR A 260 -11.12 9.84 8.68
N LEU A 261 -10.26 8.83 8.56
CA LEU A 261 -8.91 8.83 9.14
C LEU A 261 -7.81 9.01 8.09
N GLY A 262 -8.17 9.04 6.84
CA GLY A 262 -7.35 9.29 5.67
C GLY A 262 -8.25 9.37 4.45
N ILE A 263 -7.75 9.88 3.34
CA ILE A 263 -8.50 9.94 2.10
C ILE A 263 -7.57 10.10 0.90
N TYR A 264 -7.85 9.39 -0.17
CA TYR A 264 -7.23 9.61 -1.48
C TYR A 264 -8.18 10.36 -2.41
N PHE A 265 -7.72 11.43 -3.03
CA PHE A 265 -8.44 12.17 -4.07
C PHE A 265 -7.82 11.89 -5.45
N ASP A 266 -8.51 11.12 -6.28
CA ASP A 266 -8.07 10.74 -7.64
C ASP A 266 -7.89 11.94 -8.57
N ALA A 267 -8.77 12.93 -8.49
CA ALA A 267 -8.72 14.12 -9.33
C ALA A 267 -7.47 14.97 -9.08
N GLN A 268 -7.00 15.05 -7.83
CA GLN A 268 -5.78 15.75 -7.45
C GLN A 268 -4.57 14.83 -7.43
N ARG A 269 -4.78 13.52 -7.37
CA ARG A 269 -3.75 12.51 -7.16
C ARG A 269 -2.97 12.79 -5.87
N GLU A 270 -3.71 12.91 -4.76
CA GLU A 270 -3.15 13.22 -3.45
C GLU A 270 -3.84 12.38 -2.38
N SER A 271 -3.03 11.68 -1.57
CA SER A 271 -3.49 11.10 -0.31
C SER A 271 -3.28 12.07 0.84
N HIS A 272 -4.21 12.09 1.76
CA HIS A 272 -4.19 13.01 2.91
C HIS A 272 -4.30 12.21 4.20
N PHE A 273 -3.38 12.48 5.13
CA PHE A 273 -3.30 11.86 6.45
C PHE A 273 -3.04 12.94 7.51
N PHE A 274 -3.17 12.58 8.78
CA PHE A 274 -2.85 13.47 9.91
C PHE A 274 -2.08 12.71 10.99
N ALA A 275 -1.29 13.41 11.79
CA ALA A 275 -0.60 12.85 12.94
C ALA A 275 -1.52 12.80 14.16
N GLY A 276 -1.35 11.77 14.99
CA GLY A 276 -2.07 11.56 16.24
C GLY A 276 -2.40 10.10 16.49
N ASP A 277 -2.80 9.79 17.72
CA ASP A 277 -3.05 8.42 18.20
C ASP A 277 -4.24 7.74 17.50
N GLU A 278 -5.11 8.52 16.85
CA GLU A 278 -6.25 8.00 16.09
C GLU A 278 -5.82 7.41 14.74
N GLN A 279 -4.65 7.81 14.23
CA GLN A 279 -4.13 7.31 12.98
C GLN A 279 -3.57 5.91 13.18
N ASN A 280 -3.95 4.98 12.32
CA ASN A 280 -3.42 3.62 12.36
C ASN A 280 -2.75 3.22 11.03
N PRO A 281 -1.79 2.28 11.09
CA PRO A 281 -1.08 1.79 9.91
C PRO A 281 -1.98 1.22 8.82
N GLY A 282 -3.06 0.55 9.20
CA GLY A 282 -4.01 -0.05 8.28
C GLY A 282 -4.73 0.99 7.42
N THR A 283 -5.18 2.11 8.02
CA THR A 283 -5.78 3.21 7.27
C THR A 283 -4.81 3.82 6.25
N VAL A 284 -3.56 4.05 6.68
CA VAL A 284 -2.53 4.58 5.77
C VAL A 284 -2.29 3.63 4.60
N ALA A 285 -2.23 2.32 4.88
CA ALA A 285 -2.07 1.31 3.83
C ALA A 285 -3.28 1.28 2.88
N HIS A 286 -4.50 1.32 3.41
CA HIS A 286 -5.74 1.33 2.65
C HIS A 286 -5.78 2.46 1.60
N GLU A 287 -5.63 3.69 2.06
CA GLU A 287 -5.71 4.88 1.19
C GLU A 287 -4.53 4.97 0.20
N ALA A 288 -3.32 4.61 0.65
CA ALA A 288 -2.16 4.57 -0.24
C ALA A 288 -2.30 3.52 -1.34
N VAL A 289 -2.93 2.38 -1.04
CA VAL A 289 -3.17 1.32 -2.02
C VAL A 289 -4.16 1.77 -3.09
N HIS A 290 -5.22 2.51 -2.75
CA HIS A 290 -6.08 3.15 -3.76
C HIS A 290 -5.28 4.06 -4.69
N GLN A 291 -4.37 4.89 -4.13
CA GLN A 291 -3.49 5.74 -4.91
C GLN A 291 -2.57 4.91 -5.83
N PHE A 292 -1.95 3.85 -5.32
CA PHE A 292 -1.04 3.00 -6.10
C PHE A 292 -1.76 2.34 -7.28
N PHE A 293 -2.93 1.78 -7.07
CA PHE A 293 -3.73 1.20 -8.15
C PHE A 293 -4.10 2.26 -9.20
N TYR A 294 -4.66 3.38 -8.77
CA TYR A 294 -5.16 4.39 -9.70
C TYR A 294 -4.03 5.03 -10.51
N GLU A 295 -2.94 5.42 -9.83
CA GLU A 295 -1.85 6.16 -10.50
C GLU A 295 -0.89 5.23 -11.24
N SER A 296 -0.86 3.93 -10.92
CA SER A 296 -0.06 2.94 -11.66
C SER A 296 -0.77 2.42 -12.90
N ALA A 297 -2.08 2.46 -12.96
CA ALA A 297 -2.81 2.08 -14.17
C ALA A 297 -2.41 2.95 -15.36
N PRO A 298 -2.15 2.39 -16.55
CA PRO A 298 -1.67 3.14 -17.71
C PRO A 298 -2.65 4.25 -18.15
N ARG A 299 -3.94 3.99 -18.06
CA ARG A 299 -5.04 4.91 -18.42
C ARG A 299 -6.21 4.71 -17.47
N PRO A 300 -6.12 5.20 -16.23
CA PRO A 300 -7.19 4.97 -15.26
C PRO A 300 -8.48 5.64 -15.71
N THR A 301 -9.58 4.91 -15.53
CA THR A 301 -10.91 5.45 -15.79
C THR A 301 -11.27 6.54 -14.78
N ARG A 302 -12.07 7.52 -15.22
CA ARG A 302 -12.69 8.50 -14.31
C ARG A 302 -13.97 7.96 -13.63
N HIS A 303 -14.42 6.78 -14.06
CA HIS A 303 -15.65 6.12 -13.62
C HIS A 303 -15.32 4.82 -12.89
N LEU A 304 -14.34 4.88 -11.95
CA LEU A 304 -13.86 3.73 -11.22
C LEU A 304 -14.99 3.06 -10.44
N ALA A 305 -15.24 1.78 -10.74
CA ALA A 305 -16.24 0.94 -10.05
C ALA A 305 -17.59 1.64 -9.87
N LEU A 306 -18.00 2.48 -10.84
CA LEU A 306 -19.25 3.27 -10.71
C LEU A 306 -20.50 2.38 -10.75
N ASP A 307 -20.50 1.41 -11.64
CA ASP A 307 -21.67 0.60 -11.97
C ASP A 307 -21.56 -0.86 -11.49
N ALA A 308 -20.35 -1.34 -11.14
CA ALA A 308 -20.11 -2.72 -10.73
C ALA A 308 -18.79 -2.85 -9.93
N ASN A 309 -18.60 -3.99 -9.27
CA ASN A 309 -17.33 -4.46 -8.69
C ASN A 309 -16.64 -3.53 -7.69
N VAL A 310 -17.37 -2.59 -7.05
CA VAL A 310 -16.79 -1.71 -6.03
C VAL A 310 -16.17 -2.51 -4.88
N TRP A 311 -16.74 -3.66 -4.55
CA TRP A 311 -16.22 -4.56 -3.52
C TRP A 311 -14.77 -5.00 -3.79
N ALA A 312 -14.38 -5.16 -5.05
CA ALA A 312 -13.05 -5.64 -5.41
C ALA A 312 -11.97 -4.56 -5.16
N THR A 313 -12.27 -3.29 -5.45
CA THR A 313 -11.37 -2.18 -5.16
C THR A 313 -11.20 -1.97 -3.67
N GLU A 314 -12.32 -1.96 -2.92
CA GLU A 314 -12.30 -1.85 -1.46
C GLU A 314 -11.69 -3.08 -0.80
N GLY A 315 -12.00 -4.28 -1.31
CA GLY A 315 -11.43 -5.53 -0.83
C GLY A 315 -9.92 -5.59 -0.99
N ALA A 316 -9.38 -5.13 -2.13
CA ALA A 316 -7.94 -5.06 -2.35
C ALA A 316 -7.26 -4.09 -1.36
N ALA A 317 -7.86 -2.93 -1.10
CA ALA A 317 -7.35 -1.99 -0.10
C ALA A 317 -7.44 -2.57 1.33
N CYS A 318 -8.58 -3.18 1.70
CA CYS A 318 -8.75 -3.86 2.98
C CYS A 318 -7.82 -5.06 3.17
N TYR A 319 -7.42 -5.74 2.09
CA TYR A 319 -6.44 -6.81 2.17
C TYR A 319 -5.09 -6.29 2.68
N PHE A 320 -4.68 -5.09 2.28
CA PHE A 320 -3.46 -4.44 2.79
C PHE A 320 -3.58 -3.95 4.24
N GLU A 321 -4.77 -3.79 4.80
CA GLU A 321 -4.93 -3.57 6.25
C GLU A 321 -4.43 -4.76 7.08
N SER A 322 -4.33 -5.96 6.48
CA SER A 322 -3.78 -7.17 7.11
C SER A 322 -2.26 -7.28 7.05
N LEU A 323 -1.57 -6.26 6.50
CA LEU A 323 -0.11 -6.22 6.46
C LEU A 323 0.47 -6.09 7.86
N VAL A 324 1.33 -7.04 8.24
CA VAL A 324 2.01 -7.07 9.54
C VAL A 324 3.51 -7.02 9.32
N GLU A 325 4.17 -6.08 9.99
CA GLU A 325 5.62 -5.99 10.06
C GLU A 325 6.17 -6.85 11.19
N HIS A 326 7.22 -7.63 10.91
CA HIS A 326 7.90 -8.51 11.86
C HIS A 326 9.28 -7.97 12.17
N LEU A 327 9.39 -7.07 13.13
CA LEU A 327 10.64 -6.39 13.49
C LEU A 327 11.75 -7.35 13.97
N ASP A 328 11.39 -8.54 14.47
CA ASP A 328 12.31 -9.54 14.99
C ASP A 328 12.84 -10.52 13.93
N ALA A 329 12.39 -10.40 12.69
CA ALA A 329 12.73 -11.36 11.64
C ALA A 329 13.89 -10.85 10.78
N ALA A 330 15.05 -11.50 10.85
CA ALA A 330 16.28 -11.10 10.16
C ALA A 330 16.19 -11.04 8.63
N ALA A 331 15.13 -11.56 8.01
CA ALA A 331 15.05 -11.66 6.56
C ALA A 331 13.72 -11.21 5.95
N HIS A 332 12.62 -11.14 6.71
CA HIS A 332 11.31 -10.86 6.13
C HIS A 332 10.39 -10.14 7.09
N PRO A 333 10.39 -8.85 7.01
CA PRO A 333 9.64 -8.07 7.97
C PRO A 333 8.13 -8.09 7.74
N TYR A 334 7.60 -8.64 6.61
CA TYR A 334 6.18 -8.47 6.30
C TYR A 334 5.46 -9.76 6.00
N SER A 335 4.25 -9.89 6.54
CA SER A 335 3.25 -10.87 6.12
C SER A 335 1.92 -10.17 5.83
N ILE A 336 1.13 -10.71 4.89
CA ILE A 336 -0.18 -10.20 4.50
C ILE A 336 -1.16 -11.35 4.39
N GLY A 337 -2.46 -11.09 4.51
CA GLY A 337 -3.50 -12.11 4.43
C GLY A 337 -3.60 -13.00 5.68
N ARG A 338 -3.00 -12.58 6.81
CA ARG A 338 -3.06 -13.34 8.06
C ARG A 338 -4.49 -13.42 8.60
N PRO A 339 -4.92 -14.60 9.08
CA PRO A 339 -6.27 -14.79 9.63
C PRO A 339 -6.58 -13.94 10.87
N ASP A 340 -5.54 -13.43 11.55
CA ASP A 340 -5.62 -12.66 12.79
C ASP A 340 -5.37 -11.15 12.57
N ALA A 341 -5.30 -10.69 11.32
CA ALA A 341 -4.95 -9.31 11.01
C ALA A 341 -5.99 -8.61 10.12
N GLY A 342 -6.04 -7.28 10.20
CA GLY A 342 -6.96 -6.44 9.43
C GLY A 342 -8.41 -6.79 9.68
N ARG A 343 -9.22 -6.82 8.61
CA ARG A 343 -10.66 -7.18 8.67
C ARG A 343 -10.94 -8.67 8.45
N ILE A 344 -9.92 -9.50 8.24
CA ILE A 344 -10.10 -10.93 7.98
C ILE A 344 -10.80 -11.65 9.16
N PRO A 345 -10.45 -11.39 10.45
CA PRO A 345 -11.19 -11.94 11.58
C PRO A 345 -12.68 -11.60 11.56
N ALA A 346 -13.02 -10.35 11.27
CA ALA A 346 -14.41 -9.91 11.19
C ALA A 346 -15.15 -10.56 10.00
N ALA A 347 -14.49 -10.68 8.84
CA ALA A 347 -15.05 -11.38 7.67
C ALA A 347 -15.39 -12.82 8.00
N ARG A 348 -14.46 -13.53 8.66
CA ARG A 348 -14.68 -14.90 9.11
C ARG A 348 -15.85 -15.00 10.10
N HIS A 349 -15.86 -14.17 11.14
CA HIS A 349 -16.91 -14.19 12.17
C HIS A 349 -18.28 -13.99 11.54
N ARG A 350 -18.45 -12.94 10.73
CA ARG A 350 -19.70 -12.63 10.05
C ARG A 350 -20.17 -13.77 9.13
N ARG A 351 -19.23 -14.33 8.34
CA ARG A 351 -19.58 -15.39 7.40
C ARG A 351 -19.92 -16.70 8.10
N VAL A 352 -19.20 -17.09 9.15
CA VAL A 352 -19.28 -18.42 9.76
C VAL A 352 -20.18 -18.44 11.00
N VAL A 353 -20.24 -17.35 11.78
CA VAL A 353 -20.98 -17.27 13.04
C VAL A 353 -22.31 -16.53 12.83
N ASP A 354 -22.26 -15.29 12.28
CA ASP A 354 -23.46 -14.48 12.10
C ASP A 354 -24.27 -14.90 10.87
N ASN A 355 -23.73 -15.76 10.02
CA ASN A 355 -24.28 -16.14 8.72
C ASN A 355 -24.63 -14.94 7.81
N PHE A 356 -23.89 -13.83 7.99
CA PHE A 356 -23.99 -12.67 7.11
C PHE A 356 -23.21 -12.93 5.82
N TYR A 357 -23.90 -12.78 4.71
CA TYR A 357 -23.30 -12.89 3.39
C TYR A 357 -24.20 -12.29 2.31
N VAL A 358 -23.64 -11.45 1.48
CA VAL A 358 -24.23 -11.02 0.21
C VAL A 358 -23.64 -11.89 -0.89
N PRO A 359 -24.42 -12.65 -1.67
CA PRO A 359 -23.92 -13.51 -2.74
C PRO A 359 -23.02 -12.74 -3.71
N LEU A 360 -21.95 -13.38 -4.16
CA LEU A 360 -20.92 -12.71 -4.98
C LEU A 360 -21.48 -12.15 -6.30
N ALA A 361 -22.49 -12.82 -6.88
CA ALA A 361 -23.20 -12.30 -8.06
C ALA A 361 -23.91 -10.97 -7.78
N GLU A 362 -24.60 -10.84 -6.64
CA GLU A 362 -25.24 -9.59 -6.22
C GLU A 362 -24.18 -8.53 -5.89
N LEU A 363 -23.18 -8.91 -5.11
CA LEU A 363 -22.11 -7.99 -4.68
C LEU A 363 -21.31 -7.43 -5.85
N SER A 364 -21.05 -8.25 -6.89
CA SER A 364 -20.37 -7.83 -8.12
C SER A 364 -21.19 -6.86 -8.96
N GLY A 365 -22.53 -6.92 -8.83
CA GLY A 365 -23.43 -5.96 -9.47
C GLY A 365 -23.49 -4.60 -8.78
N LEU A 366 -22.92 -4.45 -7.57
CA LEU A 366 -22.94 -3.17 -6.87
C LEU A 366 -21.82 -2.24 -7.35
N GLY A 367 -22.23 -1.04 -7.74
CA GLY A 367 -21.31 0.07 -7.97
C GLY A 367 -21.12 0.95 -6.74
N MET A 368 -20.30 1.99 -6.86
CA MET A 368 -19.98 2.92 -5.78
C MET A 368 -21.24 3.59 -5.22
N THR A 369 -22.15 4.01 -6.10
CA THR A 369 -23.40 4.69 -5.66
C THR A 369 -24.31 3.74 -4.89
N ASP A 370 -24.42 2.49 -5.32
CA ASP A 370 -25.26 1.49 -4.67
C ASP A 370 -24.70 1.16 -3.27
N LEU A 371 -23.40 0.95 -3.18
CA LEU A 371 -22.73 0.70 -1.89
C LEU A 371 -22.98 1.85 -0.89
N GLN A 372 -22.95 3.09 -1.38
CA GLN A 372 -23.17 4.28 -0.54
C GLN A 372 -24.58 4.40 0.05
N GLN A 373 -25.56 3.78 -0.56
CA GLN A 373 -26.94 3.81 -0.11
C GLN A 373 -27.28 2.69 0.87
N ARG A 374 -26.38 1.73 1.07
CA ARG A 374 -26.61 0.59 1.96
C ARG A 374 -26.41 0.97 3.43
N THR A 375 -27.18 0.33 4.30
CA THR A 375 -27.09 0.47 5.76
C THR A 375 -26.10 -0.53 6.38
N ASP A 376 -25.74 -1.59 5.65
CA ASP A 376 -24.83 -2.66 6.05
C ASP A 376 -23.43 -2.50 5.47
N ILE A 377 -22.96 -1.25 5.30
CA ILE A 377 -21.67 -0.92 4.72
C ILE A 377 -20.50 -1.58 5.49
N ALA A 378 -20.50 -1.51 6.83
CA ALA A 378 -19.41 -2.06 7.64
C ALA A 378 -19.26 -3.58 7.48
N PRO A 379 -20.32 -4.40 7.57
CA PRO A 379 -20.27 -5.81 7.19
C PRO A 379 -19.76 -6.06 5.77
N LEU A 380 -20.15 -5.23 4.79
CA LEU A 380 -19.72 -5.40 3.40
C LEU A 380 -18.24 -5.14 3.20
N TYR A 381 -17.65 -4.16 3.89
CA TYR A 381 -16.18 -3.96 3.87
C TYR A 381 -15.44 -5.17 4.44
N SER A 382 -15.94 -5.76 5.52
CA SER A 382 -15.36 -7.00 6.06
C SER A 382 -15.51 -8.16 5.07
N GLN A 383 -16.67 -8.32 4.45
CA GLN A 383 -16.88 -9.33 3.42
C GLN A 383 -15.93 -9.11 2.23
N SER A 384 -15.76 -7.86 1.76
CA SER A 384 -14.82 -7.51 0.69
C SER A 384 -13.37 -7.86 1.04
N ALA A 385 -12.95 -7.60 2.28
CA ALA A 385 -11.63 -8.00 2.78
C ALA A 385 -11.46 -9.53 2.78
N GLY A 386 -12.47 -10.25 3.25
CA GLY A 386 -12.47 -11.73 3.26
C GLY A 386 -12.44 -12.31 1.85
N LEU A 387 -13.20 -11.74 0.92
CA LEU A 387 -13.19 -12.15 -0.49
C LEU A 387 -11.83 -11.86 -1.13
N ALA A 388 -11.24 -10.68 -0.91
CA ALA A 388 -9.90 -10.38 -1.42
C ALA A 388 -8.86 -11.38 -0.88
N SER A 389 -8.91 -11.71 0.43
CA SER A 389 -8.06 -12.76 1.00
C SER A 389 -8.32 -14.14 0.33
N PHE A 390 -9.58 -14.50 0.10
CA PHE A 390 -9.91 -15.73 -0.62
C PHE A 390 -9.31 -15.76 -2.02
N PHE A 391 -9.51 -14.72 -2.81
CA PHE A 391 -9.00 -14.68 -4.18
C PHE A 391 -7.47 -14.63 -4.23
N MET A 392 -6.83 -14.02 -3.25
CA MET A 392 -5.37 -13.93 -3.18
C MET A 392 -4.71 -15.18 -2.62
N ASP A 393 -5.36 -15.91 -1.68
CA ASP A 393 -4.68 -16.87 -0.81
C ASP A 393 -5.21 -18.30 -0.90
N TYR A 394 -6.49 -18.48 -1.30
CA TYR A 394 -7.10 -19.81 -1.35
C TYR A 394 -6.34 -20.75 -2.28
N ASP A 395 -6.09 -21.99 -1.79
CA ASP A 395 -5.43 -23.06 -2.54
C ASP A 395 -4.12 -22.61 -3.23
N GLY A 396 -3.25 -21.96 -2.43
CA GLY A 396 -1.96 -21.44 -2.92
C GLY A 396 -2.08 -20.25 -3.88
N GLY A 397 -3.22 -19.56 -3.89
CA GLY A 397 -3.49 -18.44 -4.78
C GLY A 397 -4.09 -18.83 -6.13
N LYS A 398 -4.86 -19.90 -6.14
CA LYS A 398 -5.56 -20.43 -7.34
C LYS A 398 -6.28 -19.34 -8.15
N TYR A 399 -6.93 -18.40 -7.49
CA TYR A 399 -7.72 -17.35 -8.11
C TYR A 399 -7.00 -15.98 -8.20
N ARG A 400 -5.77 -15.89 -7.75
CA ARG A 400 -4.99 -14.64 -7.76
C ARG A 400 -4.86 -14.02 -9.16
N PRO A 401 -4.60 -14.78 -10.22
CA PRO A 401 -4.56 -14.21 -11.57
C PRO A 401 -5.90 -13.59 -11.99
N ALA A 402 -7.02 -14.26 -11.68
CA ALA A 402 -8.37 -13.76 -12.00
C ALA A 402 -8.68 -12.45 -11.27
N PHE A 403 -8.34 -12.37 -10.00
CA PHE A 403 -8.57 -11.16 -9.19
C PHE A 403 -7.72 -9.97 -9.65
N ARG A 404 -6.44 -10.22 -9.99
CA ARG A 404 -5.55 -9.21 -10.56
C ARG A 404 -6.07 -8.67 -11.88
N GLU A 405 -6.51 -9.56 -12.77
CA GLU A 405 -7.07 -9.16 -14.06
C GLU A 405 -8.38 -8.40 -13.90
N LEU A 406 -9.27 -8.82 -12.97
CA LEU A 406 -10.47 -8.06 -12.64
C LEU A 406 -10.12 -6.63 -12.22
N LEU A 407 -9.17 -6.45 -11.30
CA LEU A 407 -8.73 -5.13 -10.88
C LEU A 407 -8.17 -4.31 -12.05
N ALA A 408 -7.38 -4.93 -12.94
CA ALA A 408 -6.87 -4.26 -14.13
C ALA A 408 -8.01 -3.77 -15.05
N LEU A 409 -9.06 -4.58 -15.20
CA LEU A 409 -10.25 -4.20 -15.98
C LEU A 409 -11.04 -3.08 -15.31
N ILE A 410 -11.23 -3.14 -13.99
CA ILE A 410 -11.94 -2.09 -13.22
C ILE A 410 -11.22 -0.75 -13.38
N TYR A 411 -9.89 -0.71 -13.17
CA TYR A 411 -9.13 0.53 -13.32
C TYR A 411 -9.06 1.02 -14.76
N ALA A 412 -9.22 0.14 -15.75
CA ALA A 412 -9.34 0.50 -17.16
C ALA A 412 -10.78 0.89 -17.58
N GLY A 413 -11.80 0.73 -16.72
CA GLY A 413 -13.22 0.97 -17.02
C GLY A 413 -13.78 -0.01 -18.05
N ARG A 414 -13.35 -1.28 -18.00
CA ARG A 414 -13.72 -2.36 -18.93
C ARG A 414 -14.29 -3.58 -18.20
N ASP A 415 -14.63 -3.43 -16.93
CA ASP A 415 -15.23 -4.49 -16.13
C ASP A 415 -16.74 -4.58 -16.33
N SER A 416 -17.29 -5.69 -15.90
CA SER A 416 -18.73 -5.92 -15.75
C SER A 416 -18.97 -6.87 -14.58
N ALA A 417 -20.21 -6.96 -14.11
CA ALA A 417 -20.56 -7.81 -12.98
C ALA A 417 -20.19 -9.29 -13.18
N ASP A 418 -20.20 -9.79 -14.42
CA ASP A 418 -19.94 -11.21 -14.73
C ASP A 418 -18.46 -11.54 -14.90
N LYS A 419 -17.60 -10.51 -14.99
CA LYS A 419 -16.19 -10.68 -15.41
C LYS A 419 -15.40 -11.59 -14.49
N LEU A 420 -15.63 -11.55 -13.20
CA LEU A 420 -14.87 -12.39 -12.26
C LEU A 420 -15.14 -13.88 -12.46
N ALA A 421 -16.40 -14.26 -12.71
CA ALA A 421 -16.77 -15.64 -12.97
C ALA A 421 -16.06 -16.18 -14.24
N ASP A 422 -16.07 -15.38 -15.32
CA ASP A 422 -15.35 -15.68 -16.55
C ASP A 422 -13.85 -15.89 -16.31
N LEU A 423 -13.21 -14.96 -15.61
CA LEU A 423 -11.77 -14.99 -15.33
C LEU A 423 -11.37 -16.14 -14.41
N ALA A 424 -12.23 -16.46 -13.42
CA ALA A 424 -12.00 -17.57 -12.49
C ALA A 424 -12.31 -18.94 -13.12
N GLY A 425 -13.04 -18.99 -14.24
CA GLY A 425 -13.53 -20.22 -14.86
C GLY A 425 -14.47 -21.01 -13.96
N ARG A 426 -15.28 -20.28 -13.15
CA ARG A 426 -16.22 -20.81 -12.16
C ARG A 426 -17.45 -19.92 -12.12
N ASP A 427 -18.64 -20.52 -11.91
CA ASP A 427 -19.81 -19.73 -11.59
C ASP A 427 -19.74 -19.15 -10.17
N TYR A 428 -20.56 -18.14 -9.91
CA TYR A 428 -20.54 -17.47 -8.61
C TYR A 428 -21.01 -18.38 -7.46
N ASP A 429 -21.91 -19.32 -7.71
CA ASP A 429 -22.36 -20.27 -6.69
C ASP A 429 -21.24 -21.23 -6.26
N GLU A 430 -20.36 -21.61 -7.20
CA GLU A 430 -19.16 -22.38 -6.87
C GLU A 430 -18.16 -21.56 -6.06
N LEU A 431 -17.92 -20.31 -6.48
CA LEU A 431 -17.02 -19.39 -5.75
C LEU A 431 -17.56 -19.11 -4.34
N ASP A 432 -18.86 -18.93 -4.16
CA ASP A 432 -19.50 -18.72 -2.85
C ASP A 432 -19.32 -19.92 -1.92
N ARG A 433 -19.45 -21.13 -2.46
CA ARG A 433 -19.20 -22.37 -1.71
C ARG A 433 -17.73 -22.55 -1.32
N GLU A 434 -16.80 -22.23 -2.22
CA GLU A 434 -15.35 -22.28 -1.93
C GLU A 434 -14.96 -21.19 -0.95
N TYR A 435 -15.51 -19.99 -1.04
CA TYR A 435 -15.30 -18.93 -0.06
C TYR A 435 -15.74 -19.33 1.35
N LEU A 436 -16.93 -19.95 1.48
CA LEU A 436 -17.38 -20.46 2.78
C LEU A 436 -16.40 -21.49 3.35
N LYS A 437 -15.93 -22.45 2.54
CA LYS A 437 -14.94 -23.44 2.96
C LYS A 437 -13.62 -22.79 3.40
N PHE A 438 -13.18 -21.77 2.66
CA PHE A 438 -11.99 -21.00 3.02
C PHE A 438 -12.16 -20.32 4.36
N MET A 439 -13.25 -19.58 4.60
CA MET A 439 -13.53 -18.93 5.88
C MET A 439 -13.63 -19.92 7.04
N GLN A 440 -14.22 -21.10 6.82
CA GLN A 440 -14.28 -22.16 7.82
C GLN A 440 -12.92 -22.78 8.14
N SER A 441 -12.00 -22.81 7.17
CA SER A 441 -10.65 -23.35 7.36
C SER A 441 -9.72 -22.43 8.14
N LEU A 442 -10.03 -21.13 8.22
CA LEU A 442 -9.24 -20.17 8.98
C LEU A 442 -9.44 -20.40 10.50
N PRO A 443 -8.39 -20.23 11.33
CA PRO A 443 -8.50 -20.34 12.76
C PRO A 443 -9.49 -19.30 13.32
N ALA A 444 -10.26 -19.70 14.33
CA ALA A 444 -11.06 -18.75 15.10
C ALA A 444 -10.11 -17.88 15.93
N THR A 445 -10.06 -16.62 15.64
CA THR A 445 -9.32 -15.66 16.45
C THR A 445 -10.24 -15.10 17.51
N GLY A 446 -9.79 -15.04 18.77
CA GLY A 446 -10.58 -14.51 19.89
C GLY A 446 -10.83 -13.00 19.86
N VAL A 447 -10.41 -12.33 18.80
CA VAL A 447 -10.63 -10.89 18.60
C VAL A 447 -11.97 -10.71 17.91
N LEU A 448 -13.00 -10.42 18.69
CA LEU A 448 -14.22 -9.82 18.15
C LEU A 448 -13.84 -8.41 17.70
N ALA A 449 -13.79 -8.18 16.39
CA ALA A 449 -13.78 -6.83 15.88
C ALA A 449 -15.14 -6.19 16.27
N THR A 450 -15.13 -5.38 17.30
CA THR A 450 -16.28 -4.51 17.58
C THR A 450 -16.32 -3.50 16.46
N ASP A 451 -17.35 -3.57 15.62
CA ASP A 451 -17.65 -2.46 14.74
C ASP A 451 -17.79 -1.18 15.58
N PRO A 452 -17.35 -0.04 15.10
CA PRO A 452 -17.74 1.21 15.72
C PRO A 452 -19.27 1.27 15.69
N PRO A 453 -19.91 1.82 16.73
CA PRO A 453 -21.34 2.03 16.70
C PRO A 453 -21.70 2.80 15.42
N PRO A 454 -22.83 2.47 14.78
CA PRO A 454 -23.26 3.22 13.62
C PRO A 454 -23.28 4.70 14.00
N ALA A 455 -22.65 5.56 13.17
CA ALA A 455 -22.68 6.98 13.37
C ALA A 455 -24.14 7.39 13.59
N ALA A 456 -24.41 8.06 14.71
CA ALA A 456 -25.74 8.52 15.01
C ALA A 456 -26.23 9.34 13.82
N THR A 457 -27.29 8.85 13.18
CA THR A 457 -27.99 9.61 12.16
C THR A 457 -28.47 10.88 12.83
N ALA A 458 -27.88 12.02 12.50
CA ALA A 458 -28.43 13.29 12.86
C ALA A 458 -29.84 13.33 12.29
N ALA A 459 -30.84 13.29 13.18
CA ALA A 459 -32.20 13.57 12.81
C ALA A 459 -32.22 14.96 12.17
N ASN A 460 -32.66 15.02 10.93
CA ASN A 460 -32.97 16.30 10.30
C ASN A 460 -34.09 16.98 11.08
N PRO A 461 -33.99 18.28 11.35
CA PRO A 461 -35.09 19.07 11.91
C PRO A 461 -36.22 19.21 10.88
#